data_5dac3ee20412ac43cc180cbdb0ef1457
#
_entry.id   5dac3ee20412ac43cc180cbdb0ef1457
#
_cell.length_a   1.000
_cell.length_b   1.000
_cell.length_c   1.000
_cell.angle_alpha   90.00
_cell.angle_beta   90.00
_cell.angle_gamma   90.00
#
_symmetry.space_group_name_H-M   'P 1'
#
loop_
_entity.id
_entity.type
_entity.pdbx_description
1 polymer ?
#
loop_
_entity_poly.entity_id
_entity_poly.type
_entity_poly.pdbx_seq_one_letter_code
_entity_poly.pdbx_strand_id
1 'polypeptide(L)'
;MNWLVKEEPTHYGFDALVKDRKAVWSGVRNALAQKHLRAIKKGDRIFYYHTGDERAVVGIVRALSDAYPDPEDASGKYVAVDVAPVKRLPRPVTLAEIKADAAFRDFPLVRIARLSVMPVTDAEWARIERMASRAG
;
A
#
# COMPACT_ATOMS: atom_id res chain seq x y z
N MET A 1 -13.06 1.97 1.67
CA MET A 1 -12.13 1.06 2.37
C MET A 1 -10.70 1.54 2.23
N ASN A 2 -9.86 1.09 3.12
CA ASN A 2 -8.45 1.50 3.15
C ASN A 2 -7.56 0.29 3.01
N TRP A 3 -6.43 0.48 2.32
CA TRP A 3 -5.50 -0.60 2.00
C TRP A 3 -4.07 -0.12 2.18
N LEU A 4 -3.12 -1.03 2.14
CA LEU A 4 -1.69 -0.75 2.08
C LEU A 4 -1.08 -1.67 1.03
N VAL A 5 -0.24 -1.10 0.17
CA VAL A 5 0.53 -1.86 -0.81
C VAL A 5 2.02 -1.62 -0.58
N LYS A 6 2.82 -2.66 -0.82
CA LYS A 6 4.27 -2.61 -0.63
C LYS A 6 5.00 -2.61 -1.97
N GLU A 7 6.08 -1.85 -2.04
CA GLU A 7 6.96 -1.86 -3.20
C GLU A 7 8.40 -1.59 -2.78
N GLU A 8 9.34 -2.19 -3.49
CA GLU A 8 10.76 -1.90 -3.32
C GLU A 8 11.05 -0.54 -3.98
N PRO A 9 11.61 0.45 -3.23
CA PRO A 9 11.82 1.79 -3.80
C PRO A 9 12.82 1.83 -4.96
N THR A 10 13.76 0.87 -5.03
CA THR A 10 14.68 0.78 -6.16
C THR A 10 14.00 0.23 -7.42
N HIS A 11 12.87 -0.46 -7.26
CA HIS A 11 12.06 -0.93 -8.38
C HIS A 11 11.05 0.14 -8.81
N TYR A 12 10.22 0.61 -7.88
CA TYR A 12 9.24 1.66 -8.18
C TYR A 12 8.88 2.46 -6.92
N GLY A 13 9.68 3.48 -6.63
CA GLY A 13 9.48 4.33 -5.46
C GLY A 13 8.34 5.32 -5.64
N PHE A 14 7.92 5.92 -4.53
CA PHE A 14 6.82 6.90 -4.54
C PHE A 14 7.14 8.10 -5.42
N ASP A 15 8.42 8.53 -5.50
CA ASP A 15 8.83 9.62 -6.36
C ASP A 15 8.58 9.32 -7.85
N ALA A 16 8.84 8.08 -8.27
CA ALA A 16 8.56 7.65 -9.63
C ALA A 16 7.06 7.69 -9.92
N LEU A 17 6.24 7.25 -8.96
CA LEU A 17 4.79 7.29 -9.10
C LEU A 17 4.28 8.74 -9.22
N VAL A 18 4.80 9.66 -8.42
CA VAL A 18 4.44 11.08 -8.49
C VAL A 18 4.79 11.64 -9.87
N LYS A 19 5.96 11.30 -10.39
CA LYS A 19 6.40 11.73 -11.73
C LYS A 19 5.49 11.18 -12.82
N ASP A 20 5.13 9.90 -12.73
CA ASP A 20 4.30 9.23 -13.72
C ASP A 20 2.81 9.58 -13.62
N ARG A 21 2.37 10.10 -12.47
CA ARG A 21 1.01 10.55 -12.15
C ARG A 21 -0.01 9.42 -12.01
N LYS A 22 0.26 8.25 -12.54
CA LYS A 22 -0.56 7.05 -12.37
C LYS A 22 0.27 5.83 -12.70
N ALA A 23 -0.17 4.68 -12.20
CA ALA A 23 0.46 3.41 -12.50
C ALA A 23 -0.57 2.29 -12.47
N VAL A 24 -0.26 1.21 -13.19
CA VAL A 24 -1.01 -0.05 -13.11
C VAL A 24 -0.34 -0.88 -12.03
N TRP A 25 -1.08 -1.18 -10.96
CA TRP A 25 -0.57 -2.06 -9.90
C TRP A 25 -0.78 -3.50 -10.34
N SER A 26 0.25 -4.07 -10.95
CA SER A 26 0.23 -5.38 -11.60
C SER A 26 1.32 -6.28 -11.04
N GLY A 27 1.41 -7.50 -11.54
CA GLY A 27 2.48 -8.42 -11.15
C GLY A 27 2.33 -9.05 -9.78
N VAL A 28 1.20 -8.86 -9.10
CA VAL A 28 0.93 -9.44 -7.77
C VAL A 28 0.53 -10.89 -7.96
N ARG A 29 1.26 -11.82 -7.34
CA ARG A 29 1.05 -13.27 -7.56
C ARG A 29 0.70 -14.06 -6.31
N ASN A 30 0.95 -13.52 -5.12
CA ASN A 30 0.57 -14.17 -3.86
C ASN A 30 -0.94 -14.26 -3.75
N ALA A 31 -1.47 -15.44 -3.38
CA ALA A 31 -2.91 -15.69 -3.35
C ALA A 31 -3.68 -14.77 -2.42
N LEU A 32 -3.15 -14.53 -1.21
CA LEU A 32 -3.81 -13.64 -0.24
C LEU A 32 -3.76 -12.19 -0.70
N ALA A 33 -2.62 -11.75 -1.24
CA ALA A 33 -2.48 -10.41 -1.79
C ALA A 33 -3.47 -10.18 -2.95
N GLN A 34 -3.64 -11.19 -3.82
CA GLN A 34 -4.61 -11.13 -4.91
C GLN A 34 -6.04 -11.04 -4.40
N LYS A 35 -6.37 -11.78 -3.33
CA LYS A 35 -7.69 -11.69 -2.70
C LYS A 35 -7.97 -10.26 -2.26
N HIS A 36 -7.01 -9.62 -1.62
CA HIS A 36 -7.16 -8.23 -1.17
C HIS A 36 -7.23 -7.27 -2.36
N LEU A 37 -6.37 -7.46 -3.36
CA LEU A 37 -6.35 -6.61 -4.55
C LEU A 37 -7.70 -6.63 -5.27
N ARG A 38 -8.34 -7.82 -5.37
CA ARG A 38 -9.67 -7.96 -5.98
C ARG A 38 -10.75 -7.17 -5.23
N ALA A 39 -10.55 -6.94 -3.94
CA ALA A 39 -11.54 -6.24 -3.12
C ALA A 39 -11.39 -4.71 -3.17
N ILE A 40 -10.31 -4.19 -3.73
CA ILE A 40 -10.10 -2.75 -3.87
C ILE A 40 -11.11 -2.19 -4.87
N LYS A 41 -11.72 -1.06 -4.52
CA LYS A 41 -12.71 -0.37 -5.35
C LYS A 41 -12.22 1.01 -5.71
N LYS A 42 -12.66 1.49 -6.87
CA LYS A 42 -12.38 2.86 -7.32
C LYS A 42 -12.68 3.85 -6.20
N GLY A 43 -11.73 4.73 -5.92
CA GLY A 43 -11.84 5.74 -4.86
C GLY A 43 -11.29 5.32 -3.51
N ASP A 44 -10.96 4.04 -3.32
CA ASP A 44 -10.36 3.58 -2.06
C ASP A 44 -8.99 4.22 -1.84
N ARG A 45 -8.69 4.49 -0.55
CA ARG A 45 -7.39 5.06 -0.15
C ARG A 45 -6.40 3.95 0.15
N ILE A 46 -5.15 4.16 -0.23
CA ILE A 46 -4.11 3.14 -0.13
C ILE A 46 -2.83 3.79 0.40
N PHE A 47 -2.27 3.26 1.47
CA PHE A 47 -0.92 3.63 1.91
C PHE A 47 0.11 2.97 0.99
N TYR A 48 1.13 3.75 0.62
CA TYR A 48 2.27 3.27 -0.15
C TYR A 48 3.44 3.01 0.78
N TYR A 49 3.89 1.78 0.84
CA TYR A 49 4.95 1.33 1.75
C TYR A 49 6.20 0.95 0.97
N HIS A 50 7.35 1.50 1.36
CA HIS A 50 8.64 1.10 0.82
C HIS A 50 9.23 -0.06 1.62
N THR A 51 9.58 -1.14 0.92
CA THR A 51 10.30 -2.30 1.50
C THR A 51 11.81 -2.04 1.47
N GLY A 52 12.62 -3.08 1.65
CA GLY A 52 14.06 -2.96 1.62
C GLY A 52 14.60 -2.35 2.92
N ASP A 53 15.51 -1.41 2.80
CA ASP A 53 16.15 -0.79 3.96
C ASP A 53 15.27 0.24 4.67
N GLU A 54 14.40 0.89 3.91
CA GLU A 54 13.56 1.96 4.47
C GLU A 54 12.45 1.45 5.39
N ARG A 55 11.71 0.44 4.97
CA ARG A 55 10.61 -0.19 5.71
C ARG A 55 9.71 0.83 6.39
N ALA A 56 9.00 1.60 5.57
CA ALA A 56 8.16 2.70 6.06
C ALA A 56 7.01 3.00 5.12
N VAL A 57 5.90 3.48 5.69
CA VAL A 57 4.80 4.08 4.94
C VAL A 57 5.25 5.48 4.54
N VAL A 58 5.25 5.80 3.25
CA VAL A 58 5.80 7.05 2.74
C VAL A 58 4.78 7.97 2.08
N GLY A 59 3.66 7.44 1.66
CA GLY A 59 2.67 8.25 0.95
C GLY A 59 1.30 7.60 0.88
N ILE A 60 0.38 8.31 0.25
CA ILE A 60 -0.99 7.88 0.05
C ILE A 60 -1.28 7.91 -1.44
N VAL A 61 -1.88 6.83 -1.95
CA VAL A 61 -2.41 6.76 -3.30
C VAL A 61 -3.90 6.47 -3.23
N ARG A 62 -4.60 6.60 -4.35
CA ARG A 62 -6.01 6.21 -4.45
C ARG A 62 -6.20 5.27 -5.62
N ALA A 63 -7.18 4.40 -5.52
CA ALA A 63 -7.56 3.52 -6.61
C ALA A 63 -8.32 4.34 -7.66
N LEU A 64 -7.88 4.25 -8.91
CA LEU A 64 -8.55 4.90 -10.05
C LEU A 64 -9.57 3.96 -10.70
N SER A 65 -9.51 2.68 -10.37
CA SER A 65 -10.37 1.66 -10.96
C SER A 65 -10.69 0.58 -9.95
N ASP A 66 -11.71 -0.21 -10.24
CA ASP A 66 -11.89 -1.52 -9.63
C ASP A 66 -10.82 -2.47 -10.18
N ALA A 67 -10.67 -3.64 -9.56
CA ALA A 67 -9.76 -4.67 -10.07
C ALA A 67 -10.21 -5.14 -11.46
N TYR A 68 -9.26 -5.37 -12.34
CA TYR A 68 -9.49 -5.85 -13.69
C TYR A 68 -8.38 -6.85 -14.07
N PRO A 69 -8.55 -7.63 -15.15
CA PRO A 69 -7.52 -8.60 -15.53
C PRO A 69 -6.15 -7.95 -15.70
N ASP A 70 -5.14 -8.53 -15.05
CA ASP A 70 -3.77 -8.01 -15.09
C ASP A 70 -3.24 -8.10 -16.54
N PRO A 71 -2.85 -6.99 -17.15
CA PRO A 71 -2.35 -6.99 -18.53
C PRO A 71 -1.04 -7.76 -18.70
N GLU A 72 -0.31 -8.03 -17.61
CA GLU A 72 0.92 -8.82 -17.64
C GLU A 72 0.65 -10.32 -17.50
N ASP A 73 -0.60 -10.72 -17.29
CA ASP A 73 -0.98 -12.12 -17.10
C ASP A 73 -1.87 -12.61 -18.24
N ALA A 74 -1.29 -13.37 -19.16
CA ALA A 74 -2.00 -13.91 -20.31
C ALA A 74 -3.06 -14.96 -19.93
N SER A 75 -2.94 -15.57 -18.73
CA SER A 75 -3.89 -16.61 -18.29
C SER A 75 -5.25 -16.06 -17.85
N GLY A 76 -5.32 -14.77 -17.51
CA GLY A 76 -6.53 -14.15 -16.98
C GLY A 76 -6.80 -14.48 -15.51
N LYS A 77 -5.87 -15.14 -14.84
CA LYS A 77 -6.02 -15.60 -13.44
C LYS A 77 -5.86 -14.46 -12.43
N TYR A 78 -4.99 -13.51 -12.73
CA TYR A 78 -4.62 -12.44 -11.79
C TYR A 78 -5.25 -11.11 -12.18
N VAL A 79 -5.37 -10.21 -11.19
CA VAL A 79 -5.95 -8.87 -11.41
C VAL A 79 -4.95 -7.78 -11.11
N ALA A 80 -5.25 -6.58 -11.60
CA ALA A 80 -4.51 -5.35 -11.38
C ALA A 80 -5.48 -4.24 -11.01
N VAL A 81 -4.95 -3.15 -10.46
CA VAL A 81 -5.72 -1.95 -10.11
C VAL A 81 -4.92 -0.73 -10.55
N ASP A 82 -5.58 0.24 -11.17
CA ASP A 82 -4.95 1.51 -11.49
C ASP A 82 -4.91 2.40 -10.25
N VAL A 83 -3.79 3.05 -10.00
CA VAL A 83 -3.59 3.92 -8.84
C VAL A 83 -2.99 5.26 -9.25
N ALA A 84 -3.24 6.30 -8.45
CA ALA A 84 -2.64 7.61 -8.61
C ALA A 84 -2.16 8.14 -7.26
N PRO A 85 -1.05 8.89 -7.22
CA PRO A 85 -0.57 9.47 -5.97
C PRO A 85 -1.54 10.55 -5.48
N VAL A 86 -1.74 10.60 -4.16
CA VAL A 86 -2.51 11.66 -3.49
C VAL A 86 -1.58 12.64 -2.83
N LYS A 87 -0.72 12.14 -1.93
CA LYS A 87 0.26 12.99 -1.25
C LYS A 87 1.34 12.14 -0.59
N ARG A 88 2.49 12.76 -0.38
CA ARG A 88 3.55 12.21 0.46
C ARG A 88 3.17 12.47 1.91
N LEU A 89 3.46 11.52 2.81
CA LEU A 89 3.27 11.77 4.24
C LEU A 89 4.25 12.84 4.72
N PRO A 90 3.86 13.68 5.70
CA PRO A 90 4.77 14.70 6.27
C PRO A 90 6.11 14.14 6.74
N ARG A 91 6.09 12.93 7.29
CA ARG A 91 7.29 12.12 7.52
C ARG A 91 6.95 10.64 7.32
N PRO A 92 7.91 9.80 6.92
CA PRO A 92 7.66 8.36 6.84
C PRO A 92 7.30 7.78 8.21
N VAL A 93 6.38 6.82 8.22
CA VAL A 93 6.06 6.07 9.44
C VAL A 93 6.70 4.70 9.30
N THR A 94 7.70 4.42 10.13
CA THR A 94 8.51 3.22 10.00
C THR A 94 7.81 1.98 10.54
N LEU A 95 8.18 0.82 10.01
CA LEU A 95 7.71 -0.47 10.52
C LEU A 95 8.06 -0.63 12.00
N ALA A 96 9.26 -0.17 12.41
CA ALA A 96 9.68 -0.25 13.81
C ALA A 96 8.74 0.54 14.73
N GLU A 97 8.33 1.74 14.33
CA GLU A 97 7.37 2.54 15.08
C GLU A 97 6.01 1.83 15.18
N ILE A 98 5.56 1.25 14.08
CA ILE A 98 4.28 0.53 14.03
C ILE A 98 4.33 -0.71 14.93
N LYS A 99 5.41 -1.49 14.87
CA LYS A 99 5.58 -2.68 15.72
C LYS A 99 5.65 -2.34 17.21
N ALA A 100 6.17 -1.18 17.54
CA ALA A 100 6.27 -0.74 18.94
C ALA A 100 4.94 -0.29 19.53
N ASP A 101 3.92 -0.12 18.71
CA ASP A 101 2.61 0.39 19.12
C ASP A 101 1.60 -0.76 19.23
N ALA A 102 1.12 -1.01 20.46
CA ALA A 102 0.19 -2.10 20.73
C ALA A 102 -1.12 -2.02 19.95
N ALA A 103 -1.51 -0.83 19.47
CA ALA A 103 -2.72 -0.65 18.66
C ALA A 103 -2.63 -1.39 17.31
N PHE A 104 -1.41 -1.73 16.86
CA PHE A 104 -1.19 -2.43 15.60
C PHE A 104 -0.93 -3.93 15.76
N ARG A 105 -1.17 -4.50 16.93
CA ARG A 105 -0.86 -5.92 17.18
C ARG A 105 -1.52 -6.87 16.19
N ASP A 106 -2.70 -6.54 15.68
CA ASP A 106 -3.45 -7.38 14.73
C ASP A 106 -3.30 -6.91 13.27
N PHE A 107 -2.54 -5.85 13.04
CA PHE A 107 -2.36 -5.28 11.71
C PHE A 107 -1.55 -6.25 10.83
N PRO A 108 -2.04 -6.58 9.62
CA PRO A 108 -1.33 -7.54 8.75
C PRO A 108 0.12 -7.15 8.43
N LEU A 109 0.43 -5.85 8.36
CA LEU A 109 1.81 -5.38 8.16
C LEU A 109 2.75 -5.96 9.22
N VAL A 110 2.26 -6.07 10.46
CA VAL A 110 3.04 -6.60 11.59
C VAL A 110 3.00 -8.12 11.60
N ARG A 111 1.85 -8.72 11.28
CA ARG A 111 1.60 -10.15 11.45
C ARG A 111 2.05 -11.00 10.27
N ILE A 112 1.99 -10.48 9.06
CA ILE A 112 2.26 -11.24 7.83
C ILE A 112 3.33 -10.50 7.02
N ALA A 113 4.59 -10.76 7.35
CA ALA A 113 5.73 -9.99 6.81
C ALA A 113 5.82 -10.00 5.29
N ARG A 114 5.38 -11.07 4.62
CA ARG A 114 5.53 -11.22 3.17
C ARG A 114 4.29 -10.80 2.37
N LEU A 115 3.25 -10.35 3.05
CA LEU A 115 2.03 -9.91 2.37
C LEU A 115 2.25 -8.51 1.80
N SER A 116 1.96 -8.33 0.50
CA SER A 116 2.22 -7.07 -0.22
C SER A 116 0.98 -6.21 -0.45
N VAL A 117 -0.21 -6.74 -0.21
CA VAL A 117 -1.47 -5.99 -0.29
C VAL A 117 -2.33 -6.42 0.89
N MET A 118 -2.83 -5.45 1.67
CA MET A 118 -3.57 -5.76 2.89
C MET A 118 -4.62 -4.69 3.21
N PRO A 119 -5.69 -5.06 3.92
CA PRO A 119 -6.65 -4.07 4.40
C PRO A 119 -6.06 -3.28 5.58
N VAL A 120 -6.53 -2.05 5.74
CA VAL A 120 -6.19 -1.17 6.85
C VAL A 120 -7.51 -0.69 7.44
N THR A 121 -7.72 -0.91 8.73
CA THR A 121 -8.94 -0.41 9.39
C THR A 121 -8.92 1.12 9.46
N ASP A 122 -10.09 1.72 9.62
CA ASP A 122 -10.16 3.17 9.76
C ASP A 122 -9.36 3.66 10.97
N ALA A 123 -9.36 2.91 12.06
CA ALA A 123 -8.59 3.25 13.26
C ALA A 123 -7.09 3.19 13.00
N GLU A 124 -6.63 2.13 12.31
CA GLU A 124 -5.21 1.99 11.93
C GLU A 124 -4.79 3.11 10.98
N TRP A 125 -5.64 3.44 10.02
CA TRP A 125 -5.37 4.52 9.07
C TRP A 125 -5.18 5.84 9.78
N ALA A 126 -6.13 6.21 10.64
CA ALA A 126 -6.09 7.47 11.39
C ALA A 126 -4.86 7.55 12.28
N ARG A 127 -4.48 6.42 12.90
CA ARG A 127 -3.31 6.39 13.77
C ARG A 127 -2.01 6.60 13.00
N ILE A 128 -1.87 5.97 11.84
CA ILE A 128 -0.69 6.17 10.98
C ILE A 128 -0.62 7.64 10.52
N GLU A 129 -1.74 8.25 10.15
CA GLU A 129 -1.75 9.66 9.76
C GLU A 129 -1.31 10.56 10.93
N ARG A 130 -1.74 10.27 12.15
CA ARG A 130 -1.29 11.03 13.34
C ARG A 130 0.20 10.86 13.58
N MET A 131 0.72 9.64 13.42
CA MET A 131 2.15 9.38 13.58
C MET A 131 2.97 10.15 12.55
N ALA A 132 2.47 10.22 11.32
CA ALA A 132 3.13 10.94 10.23
C ALA A 132 3.16 12.46 10.47
N SER A 133 2.22 12.99 11.23
CA SER A 133 2.14 14.43 11.51
C SER A 133 2.91 14.87 12.74
N ARG A 134 3.48 13.93 13.51
CA ARG A 134 4.27 14.27 14.69
C ARG A 134 5.56 14.97 14.31
N ALA A 135 5.87 16.04 15.04
CA ALA A 135 7.13 16.75 14.86
C ALA A 135 8.27 15.95 15.48
N GLY A 136 9.35 15.87 14.76
CA GLY A 136 10.59 15.31 15.23
C GLY A 136 10.67 13.86 15.40
#